data_7cf997009027b5a8d6378a56ed9d64e5
#
_entry.id   7cf997009027b5a8d6378a56ed9d64e5
#
_cell.length_a   1.000
_cell.length_b   1.000
_cell.length_c   1.000
_cell.angle_alpha   90.00
_cell.angle_beta   90.00
_cell.angle_gamma   90.00
#
_symmetry.space_group_name_H-M   'P 1'
#
loop_
_entity.id
_entity.type
_entity.pdbx_description
1 polymer ?
#
loop_
_entity_poly.entity_id
_entity_poly.type
_entity_poly.pdbx_seq_one_letter_code
_entity_poly.pdbx_strand_id
1 'polypeptide(L)'
;MSAYSTIKKIIGAIDFGHEWECVVKGSEIEDVKQDRQNTVMIEGYDFSEKAVYFEGRYLPFSQIKSVRSQPSAIRIRGGGCGIGLPVFKIRLDYGAQRPVVLTVEEKESADKIIKMVCAGNRDTTLEYYVDPHTGLRPEKISPPLY
;
A
#
# COMPACT_ATOMS: atom_id res chain seq x y z
N MET A 1 1.64 -21.45 -9.60
CA MET A 1 1.74 -21.01 -8.22
C MET A 1 2.98 -21.56 -7.58
N SER A 2 3.68 -20.73 -6.83
CA SER A 2 4.86 -21.21 -6.10
C SER A 2 4.43 -22.11 -4.93
N ALA A 3 5.29 -23.03 -4.52
CA ALA A 3 5.05 -23.88 -3.35
C ALA A 3 4.81 -23.04 -2.08
N TYR A 4 5.49 -21.92 -1.97
CA TYR A 4 5.33 -20.98 -0.86
C TYR A 4 3.90 -20.41 -0.82
N SER A 5 3.38 -20.04 -1.96
CA SER A 5 2.02 -19.50 -2.08
C SER A 5 0.97 -20.53 -1.69
N THR A 6 1.19 -21.81 -2.04
CA THR A 6 0.30 -22.91 -1.70
C THR A 6 0.34 -23.19 -0.20
N ILE A 7 1.54 -23.24 0.39
CA ILE A 7 1.71 -23.44 1.84
C ILE A 7 1.06 -22.30 2.63
N LYS A 8 1.25 -21.08 2.20
CA LYS A 8 0.63 -19.92 2.83
C LYS A 8 -0.89 -19.98 2.78
N LYS A 9 -1.44 -20.46 1.67
CA LYS A 9 -2.88 -20.66 1.51
C LYS A 9 -3.40 -21.74 2.45
N ILE A 10 -2.69 -22.86 2.58
CA ILE A 10 -3.07 -23.95 3.45
C ILE A 10 -3.01 -23.50 4.90
N ILE A 11 -1.95 -22.84 5.30
CA ILE A 11 -1.78 -22.31 6.66
C ILE A 11 -2.88 -21.29 6.96
N GLY A 12 -3.21 -20.42 6.03
CA GLY A 12 -4.28 -19.46 6.20
C GLY A 12 -5.66 -20.09 6.32
N ALA A 13 -5.90 -21.20 5.57
CA ALA A 13 -7.17 -21.90 5.62
C ALA A 13 -7.33 -22.69 6.92
N ILE A 14 -6.23 -23.11 7.53
CA ILE A 14 -6.23 -23.89 8.77
C ILE A 14 -5.81 -23.06 9.97
N ASP A 15 -5.60 -21.82 9.82
CA ASP A 15 -5.22 -20.98 10.93
C ASP A 15 -6.29 -20.65 11.81
N PHE A 16 -6.20 -21.26 12.33
CA PHE A 16 -6.08 -21.38 13.52
C PHE A 16 -5.88 -20.17 14.39
N GLY A 17 -6.39 -19.09 14.14
CA GLY A 17 -6.27 -18.02 15.05
C GLY A 17 -5.45 -16.85 14.55
N HIS A 18 -4.95 -16.91 13.32
CA HIS A 18 -4.37 -15.72 12.74
C HIS A 18 -5.51 -14.83 12.23
N GLU A 19 -5.94 -13.93 13.06
CA GLU A 19 -6.91 -12.94 12.68
C GLU A 19 -6.19 -11.73 12.11
N TRP A 20 -6.70 -11.22 11.01
CA TRP A 20 -6.22 -9.97 10.44
C TRP A 20 -6.68 -8.83 11.34
N GLU A 21 -5.73 -8.03 11.78
CA GLU A 21 -6.03 -6.90 12.65
C GLU A 21 -6.32 -5.64 11.85
N CYS A 22 -7.44 -5.00 12.13
CA CYS A 22 -7.78 -3.73 11.51
C CYS A 22 -6.91 -2.61 12.11
N VAL A 23 -6.29 -1.81 11.25
CA VAL A 23 -5.47 -0.68 11.69
C VAL A 23 -6.30 0.35 12.45
N VAL A 24 -7.54 0.57 12.01
CA VAL A 24 -8.46 1.51 12.65
C VAL A 24 -9.49 0.72 13.45
N LYS A 25 -9.37 0.74 14.77
CA LYS A 25 -10.32 0.07 15.65
C LYS A 25 -11.71 0.68 15.52
N GLY A 26 -12.71 -0.18 15.40
CA GLY A 26 -14.08 0.25 15.19
C GLY A 26 -14.51 0.30 13.73
N SER A 27 -13.57 0.08 12.81
CA SER A 27 -13.84 0.10 11.37
C SER A 27 -13.59 -1.25 10.73
N GLU A 28 -13.64 -2.32 11.51
CA GLU A 28 -13.39 -3.68 11.05
C GLU A 28 -14.38 -4.09 9.95
N ILE A 29 -13.85 -4.80 8.95
CA ILE A 29 -14.66 -5.41 7.92
C ILE A 29 -15.40 -6.59 8.52
N GLU A 30 -16.70 -6.70 8.26
CA GLU A 30 -17.55 -7.72 8.85
C GLU A 30 -17.10 -9.13 8.50
N ASP A 31 -16.70 -9.36 7.26
CA ASP A 31 -16.21 -10.66 6.81
C ASP A 31 -14.90 -10.53 6.06
N VAL A 32 -13.82 -10.48 6.80
CA VAL A 32 -12.45 -10.38 6.26
C VAL A 32 -12.12 -11.58 5.38
N LYS A 33 -12.56 -12.76 5.77
CA LYS A 33 -12.27 -13.99 5.05
C LYS A 33 -12.87 -13.96 3.64
N GLN A 34 -14.09 -13.48 3.51
CA GLN A 34 -14.74 -13.32 2.22
C GLN A 34 -14.10 -12.20 1.40
N ASP A 35 -13.79 -11.09 2.02
CA ASP A 35 -13.14 -9.97 1.34
C ASP A 35 -11.80 -10.36 0.76
N ARG A 36 -11.05 -11.22 1.46
CA ARG A 36 -9.75 -11.69 1.00
C ARG A 36 -9.81 -12.71 -0.12
N GLN A 37 -10.97 -13.21 -0.49
CA GLN A 37 -11.11 -14.18 -1.58
C GLN A 37 -10.82 -13.56 -2.95
N ASN A 38 -11.09 -12.28 -3.12
CA ASN A 38 -10.86 -11.56 -4.36
C ASN A 38 -9.88 -10.42 -4.13
N THR A 39 -8.59 -10.73 -4.19
CA THR A 39 -7.55 -9.72 -4.01
C THR A 39 -6.66 -9.65 -5.24
N VAL A 40 -6.11 -8.45 -5.46
CA VAL A 40 -5.07 -8.21 -6.44
C VAL A 40 -3.79 -7.95 -5.68
N MET A 41 -2.74 -8.70 -5.98
CA MET A 41 -1.45 -8.50 -5.36
C MET A 41 -0.62 -7.52 -6.17
N ILE A 42 -0.12 -6.49 -5.49
CA ILE A 42 0.81 -5.52 -6.09
C ILE A 42 2.03 -5.45 -5.17
N GLU A 43 3.14 -5.99 -5.65
CA GLU A 43 4.43 -6.02 -4.93
C GLU A 43 4.34 -6.44 -3.46
N GLY A 44 3.60 -7.52 -3.20
CA GLY A 44 3.49 -8.09 -1.86
C GLY A 44 2.35 -7.55 -1.01
N TYR A 45 1.63 -6.56 -1.50
CA TYR A 45 0.45 -6.04 -0.83
C TYR A 45 -0.80 -6.57 -1.50
N ASP A 46 -1.76 -7.05 -0.71
CA ASP A 46 -3.03 -7.56 -1.22
C ASP A 46 -4.10 -6.47 -1.15
N PHE A 47 -4.71 -6.20 -2.28
CA PHE A 47 -5.78 -5.21 -2.38
C PHE A 47 -7.09 -5.91 -2.67
N SER A 48 -8.03 -5.80 -1.75
CA SER A 48 -9.40 -6.26 -1.96
C SER A 48 -10.28 -5.10 -2.45
N GLU A 49 -11.55 -5.36 -2.59
CA GLU A 49 -12.52 -4.33 -2.90
C GLU A 49 -12.66 -3.29 -1.76
N LYS A 50 -12.38 -3.70 -0.52
CA LYS A 50 -12.64 -2.88 0.67
C LYS A 50 -11.40 -2.40 1.41
N ALA A 51 -10.27 -3.05 1.24
CA ALA A 51 -9.09 -2.77 2.06
C ALA A 51 -7.79 -3.19 1.40
N VAL A 52 -6.70 -2.66 1.93
CA VAL A 52 -5.34 -3.16 1.65
C VAL A 52 -4.87 -3.99 2.84
N TYR A 53 -4.30 -5.15 2.55
CA TYR A 53 -3.79 -6.11 3.54
C TYR A 53 -2.27 -6.16 3.49
N PHE A 54 -1.65 -6.05 4.66
CA PHE A 54 -0.19 -6.04 4.79
C PHE A 54 0.22 -6.47 6.20
N GLU A 55 1.24 -7.27 6.31
CA GLU A 55 1.88 -7.64 7.59
C GLU A 55 0.91 -8.07 8.70
N GLY A 56 -0.09 -8.87 8.36
CA GLY A 56 -1.09 -9.36 9.31
C GLY A 56 -2.15 -8.34 9.69
N ARG A 57 -2.14 -7.17 9.07
CA ARG A 57 -3.10 -6.10 9.32
C ARG A 57 -3.79 -5.67 8.04
N TYR A 58 -4.86 -4.90 8.16
CA TYR A 58 -5.52 -4.31 7.01
C TYR A 58 -6.03 -2.91 7.32
N LEU A 59 -6.05 -2.09 6.28
CA LEU A 59 -6.58 -0.74 6.36
C LEU A 59 -7.73 -0.61 5.38
N PRO A 60 -8.97 -0.42 5.87
CA PRO A 60 -10.11 -0.19 4.98
C PRO A 60 -9.93 1.10 4.19
N PHE A 61 -10.28 1.06 2.91
CA PHE A 61 -10.19 2.25 2.05
C PHE A 61 -11.06 3.39 2.57
N SER A 62 -12.19 3.06 3.21
CA SER A 62 -13.10 4.06 3.79
C SER A 62 -12.44 4.93 4.87
N GLN A 63 -11.35 4.47 5.46
CA GLN A 63 -10.65 5.18 6.52
C GLN A 63 -9.48 6.03 5.99
N ILE A 64 -9.14 5.89 4.74
CA ILE A 64 -8.02 6.63 4.14
C ILE A 64 -8.48 8.03 3.77
N LYS A 65 -7.92 9.03 4.43
CA LYS A 65 -8.27 10.43 4.21
C LYS A 65 -7.48 11.05 3.06
N SER A 66 -6.21 10.70 2.95
CA SER A 66 -5.37 11.17 1.86
C SER A 66 -4.36 10.11 1.45
N VAL A 67 -3.94 10.18 0.20
CA VAL A 67 -2.92 9.30 -0.36
C VAL A 67 -1.91 10.13 -1.14
N ARG A 68 -0.64 9.79 -0.97
CA ARG A 68 0.46 10.45 -1.68
C ARG A 68 1.54 9.44 -2.01
N SER A 69 2.01 9.49 -3.25
CA SER A 69 3.20 8.76 -3.67
C SER A 69 4.38 9.71 -3.73
N GLN A 70 5.52 9.26 -3.23
CA GLN A 70 6.75 10.06 -3.30
C GLN A 70 7.94 9.18 -3.66
N PRO A 71 8.87 9.67 -4.47
CA PRO A 71 10.11 8.96 -4.74
C PRO A 71 10.97 8.92 -3.48
N SER A 72 11.66 7.78 -3.30
CA SER A 72 12.52 7.56 -2.14
C SER A 72 13.64 6.59 -2.54
N ALA A 73 14.47 6.22 -1.59
CA ALA A 73 15.52 5.24 -1.83
C ALA A 73 15.70 4.38 -0.59
N ILE A 74 15.96 3.09 -0.81
CA ILE A 74 16.33 2.16 0.25
C ILE A 74 17.83 1.93 0.15
N ARG A 75 18.54 2.08 1.29
CA ARG A 75 19.97 1.77 1.34
C ARG A 75 20.16 0.26 1.33
N ILE A 76 20.99 -0.22 0.42
CA ILE A 76 21.36 -1.61 0.36
C ILE A 76 22.57 -1.80 1.27
N ARG A 77 22.44 -2.67 2.28
CA ARG A 77 23.55 -3.02 3.17
C ARG A 77 24.62 -3.79 2.38
N GLY A 78 25.88 -3.41 2.56
CA GLY A 78 27.01 -4.09 1.94
C GLY A 78 27.35 -3.64 0.52
N GLY A 79 26.59 -2.72 -0.06
CA GLY A 79 26.95 -2.07 -1.29
C GLY A 79 27.95 -0.95 -0.99
N GLY A 80 29.16 -1.07 -1.43
CA GLY A 80 30.23 -0.13 -1.10
C GLY A 80 30.09 1.28 -1.66
N CYS A 81 28.99 1.63 -2.30
CA CYS A 81 28.86 2.89 -3.03
C CYS A 81 27.85 3.85 -2.44
N GLY A 82 27.10 3.47 -1.42
CA GLY A 82 26.07 4.34 -0.85
C GLY A 82 24.93 4.70 -1.80
N ILE A 83 24.80 4.00 -2.92
CA ILE A 83 23.72 4.21 -3.88
C ILE A 83 22.48 3.47 -3.36
N GLY A 84 21.42 4.22 -3.11
CA GLY A 84 20.15 3.62 -2.71
C GLY A 84 19.41 3.01 -3.89
N LEU A 85 18.67 1.93 -3.63
CA LEU A 85 17.73 1.40 -4.60
C LEU A 85 16.55 2.36 -4.69
N PRO A 86 16.19 2.89 -5.88
CA PRO A 86 15.06 3.79 -6.01
C PRO A 86 13.75 3.04 -5.77
N VAL A 87 12.89 3.64 -4.97
CA VAL A 87 11.57 3.09 -4.64
C VAL A 87 10.55 4.22 -4.63
N PHE A 88 9.27 3.85 -4.53
CA PHE A 88 8.19 4.79 -4.31
C PHE A 88 7.50 4.44 -3.00
N LYS A 89 7.33 5.43 -2.15
CA LYS A 89 6.58 5.27 -0.91
C LYS A 89 5.19 5.85 -1.07
N ILE A 90 4.19 5.04 -0.82
CA ILE A 90 2.80 5.46 -0.86
C ILE A 90 2.33 5.67 0.57
N ARG A 91 2.05 6.90 0.90
CA ARG A 91 1.59 7.29 2.24
C ARG A 91 0.08 7.29 2.26
N LEU A 92 -0.48 6.45 3.13
CA LEU A 92 -1.92 6.34 3.35
C LEU A 92 -2.23 6.97 4.72
N ASP A 93 -2.77 8.17 4.68
CA ASP A 93 -3.09 8.91 5.91
C ASP A 93 -4.53 8.61 6.31
N TYR A 94 -4.71 8.11 7.52
CA TYR A 94 -6.03 7.77 8.07
C TYR A 94 -6.36 8.55 9.34
N GLY A 95 -5.64 9.65 9.59
CA GLY A 95 -5.90 10.53 10.72
C GLY A 95 -5.09 10.24 11.98
N ALA A 96 -4.25 9.22 11.97
CA ALA A 96 -3.33 8.93 13.07
C ALA A 96 -2.03 9.74 12.94
N GLN A 97 -1.24 9.77 14.00
CA GLN A 97 0.07 10.44 13.97
C GLN A 97 1.00 9.84 12.92
N ARG A 98 0.91 8.52 12.72
CA ARG A 98 1.75 7.82 11.74
C ARG A 98 0.87 7.24 10.66
N PRO A 99 1.11 7.59 9.39
CA PRO A 99 0.39 6.98 8.29
C PRO A 99 0.88 5.56 8.04
N VAL A 100 0.09 4.80 7.32
CA VAL A 100 0.58 3.55 6.72
C VAL A 100 1.41 3.93 5.50
N VAL A 101 2.61 3.36 5.38
CA VAL A 101 3.49 3.61 4.25
C VAL A 101 3.73 2.29 3.54
N LEU A 102 3.36 2.22 2.27
CA LEU A 102 3.64 1.09 1.40
C LEU A 102 4.85 1.44 0.54
N THR A 103 5.77 0.49 0.38
CA THR A 103 6.97 0.69 -0.43
C THR A 103 6.93 -0.21 -1.64
N VAL A 104 7.05 0.36 -2.83
CA VAL A 104 7.07 -0.38 -4.09
C VAL A 104 8.26 0.07 -4.94
N GLU A 105 8.74 -0.81 -5.81
CA GLU A 105 9.88 -0.52 -6.67
C GLU A 105 9.48 0.12 -7.99
N GLU A 106 8.28 -0.19 -8.48
CA GLU A 106 7.83 0.24 -9.79
C GLU A 106 6.87 1.42 -9.69
N LYS A 107 7.07 2.42 -10.53
CA LYS A 107 6.15 3.55 -10.60
C LYS A 107 4.74 3.11 -10.99
N GLU A 108 4.65 2.14 -11.89
CA GLU A 108 3.37 1.59 -12.32
C GLU A 108 2.60 0.97 -11.17
N SER A 109 3.31 0.29 -10.26
CA SER A 109 2.71 -0.27 -9.06
C SER A 109 2.17 0.82 -8.14
N ALA A 110 2.92 1.90 -7.96
CA ALA A 110 2.49 3.04 -7.17
C ALA A 110 1.22 3.67 -7.75
N ASP A 111 1.17 3.84 -9.06
CA ASP A 111 0.01 4.42 -9.74
C ASP A 111 -1.23 3.53 -9.61
N LYS A 112 -1.05 2.20 -9.72
CA LYS A 112 -2.14 1.24 -9.53
C LYS A 112 -2.70 1.29 -8.11
N ILE A 113 -1.83 1.37 -7.12
CA ILE A 113 -2.23 1.46 -5.72
C ILE A 113 -3.06 2.72 -5.48
N ILE A 114 -2.60 3.86 -5.97
CA ILE A 114 -3.33 5.12 -5.85
C ILE A 114 -4.72 5.00 -6.50
N LYS A 115 -4.78 4.42 -7.68
CA LYS A 115 -6.07 4.22 -8.38
C LYS A 115 -7.01 3.34 -7.58
N MET A 116 -6.50 2.26 -7.00
CA MET A 116 -7.32 1.34 -6.21
C MET A 116 -7.84 2.01 -4.93
N VAL A 117 -7.00 2.76 -4.24
CA VAL A 117 -7.41 3.49 -3.04
C VAL A 117 -8.48 4.53 -3.37
N CYS A 118 -8.26 5.32 -4.40
CA CYS A 118 -9.22 6.36 -4.80
C CYS A 118 -10.52 5.78 -5.34
N ALA A 119 -10.45 4.63 -6.01
CA ALA A 119 -11.66 3.93 -6.47
C ALA A 119 -12.43 3.34 -5.30
N GLY A 120 -11.74 2.85 -4.29
CA GLY A 120 -12.35 2.28 -3.09
C GLY A 120 -12.95 3.33 -2.15
N ASN A 121 -12.45 4.56 -2.20
CA ASN A 121 -12.97 5.66 -1.41
C ASN A 121 -12.82 6.97 -2.19
N ARG A 122 -13.91 7.45 -2.75
CA ARG A 122 -13.92 8.68 -3.55
C ARG A 122 -13.67 9.95 -2.72
N ASP A 123 -13.82 9.87 -1.41
CA ASP A 123 -13.56 11.00 -0.51
C ASP A 123 -12.08 11.14 -0.16
N THR A 124 -11.26 10.18 -0.57
CA THR A 124 -9.82 10.25 -0.34
C THR A 124 -9.21 11.38 -1.17
N THR A 125 -8.46 12.25 -0.50
CA THR A 125 -7.75 13.33 -1.16
C THR A 125 -6.44 12.81 -1.75
N LEU A 126 -6.23 13.03 -3.04
CA LEU A 126 -4.95 12.73 -3.67
C LEU A 126 -4.01 13.91 -3.46
N GLU A 127 -2.95 13.69 -2.70
CA GLU A 127 -1.92 14.69 -2.47
C GLU A 127 -0.74 14.45 -3.41
N TYR A 128 -0.03 15.51 -3.75
CA TYR A 128 1.13 15.44 -4.62
C TYR A 128 2.39 15.75 -3.84
N TYR A 129 3.40 14.95 -4.09
CA TYR A 129 4.72 15.19 -3.52
C TYR A 129 5.34 16.42 -4.21
N VAL A 130 5.92 17.28 -3.38
CA VAL A 130 6.66 18.44 -3.86
C VAL A 130 8.11 18.28 -3.41
N ASP A 131 9.04 18.32 -4.36
CA ASP A 131 10.46 18.20 -4.05
C ASP A 131 10.88 19.39 -3.19
N PRO A 132 11.43 19.17 -1.99
CA PRO A 132 11.83 20.27 -1.10
C PRO A 132 12.99 21.11 -1.65
N HIS A 133 13.77 20.56 -2.59
CA HIS A 133 14.90 21.27 -3.18
C HIS A 133 14.50 22.15 -4.38
N THR A 134 13.59 21.67 -5.21
CA THR A 134 13.18 22.38 -6.42
C THR A 134 11.85 23.07 -6.30
N GLY A 135 11.02 22.66 -5.34
CA GLY A 135 9.66 23.15 -5.21
C GLY A 135 8.72 22.67 -6.31
N LEU A 136 9.18 21.76 -7.16
CA LEU A 136 8.39 21.26 -8.28
C LEU A 136 7.78 19.90 -7.92
N ARG A 137 6.56 19.68 -8.43
CA ARG A 137 5.93 18.36 -8.33
C ARG A 137 6.49 17.46 -9.41
N PRO A 138 6.80 16.18 -9.11
CA PRO A 138 7.30 15.26 -10.12
C PRO A 138 6.39 15.10 -11.33
N GLU A 139 5.07 15.18 -11.14
CA GLU A 139 4.12 15.06 -12.24
C GLU A 139 4.12 16.25 -13.19
N LYS A 140 4.75 17.36 -12.85
CA LYS A 140 4.98 18.45 -13.79
C LYS A 140 6.14 18.15 -14.73
N ILE A 141 6.98 17.22 -14.36
CA ILE A 141 8.12 16.79 -15.18
C ILE A 141 7.68 15.68 -16.12
N SER A 142 6.72 14.87 -15.71
CA SER A 142 6.09 13.85 -16.54
C SER A 142 4.56 13.89 -16.33
N PRO A 143 3.75 13.61 -17.38
CA PRO A 143 2.30 13.71 -17.25
C PRO A 143 1.78 12.79 -16.16
N PRO A 144 0.76 13.22 -15.40
CA PRO A 144 0.15 12.38 -14.39
C PRO A 144 -0.53 11.18 -15.05
N LEU A 145 -0.39 10.00 -14.42
CA LEU A 145 -0.94 8.75 -14.94
C LEU A 145 -2.34 8.47 -14.37
N TYR A 146 -2.83 9.32 -13.53
CA TYR A 146 -4.14 9.17 -12.88
C TYR A 146 -4.91 10.47 -12.87
#